data_6d39690aea6bc2f083b2f835d86beb79
#
_entry.id   6d39690aea6bc2f083b2f835d86beb79
#
_cell.length_a   1.000
_cell.length_b   1.000
_cell.length_c   1.000
_cell.angle_alpha   90.00
_cell.angle_beta   90.00
_cell.angle_gamma   90.00
#
_symmetry.space_group_name_H-M   'P 1'
#
loop_
_entity.id
_entity.type
_entity.pdbx_description
1 polymer ?
#
loop_
_entity_poly.entity_id
_entity_poly.type
_entity_poly.pdbx_seq_one_letter_code
_entity_poly.pdbx_strand_id
1 'polypeptide(L)'
;MHQIDVKILDNRLRETPPHYATPGSAGLDLRACIEAPLHVEPGQTTLVPTGMAIHLADPGLAAMILPRSGLGHKHGIVLGNLVGLIDSDYQGELMVSVWNRGHVGFTINPLDRIAQLVIVPVLQVGFNIVDDFDASHRGEGGFGSTGKS
;
A
#
# COMPACT_ATOMS: atom_id res chain seq x y z
N MET A 1 8.85 19.64 -6.14
CA MET A 1 8.76 18.25 -5.67
C MET A 1 8.58 18.24 -4.16
N HIS A 2 7.59 17.51 -3.67
CA HIS A 2 7.42 17.32 -2.24
C HIS A 2 8.59 16.49 -1.68
N GLN A 3 9.03 16.83 -0.48
CA GLN A 3 9.99 16.00 0.26
C GLN A 3 9.31 15.50 1.53
N ILE A 4 9.53 14.24 1.85
CA ILE A 4 9.05 13.61 3.09
C ILE A 4 10.23 13.03 3.85
N ASP A 5 10.11 12.96 5.15
CA ASP A 5 11.15 12.35 5.98
C ASP A 5 11.07 10.85 5.94
N VAL A 6 12.21 10.20 5.77
CA VAL A 6 12.35 8.74 5.75
C VAL A 6 13.40 8.33 6.76
N LYS A 7 13.04 7.40 7.62
CA LYS A 7 13.94 6.81 8.59
C LYS A 7 14.28 5.39 8.17
N ILE A 8 15.55 5.12 7.94
CA ILE A 8 16.05 3.78 7.61
C ILE A 8 16.28 3.02 8.92
N LEU A 9 15.57 1.92 9.11
CA LEU A 9 15.64 1.06 10.28
C LEU A 9 16.53 -0.17 10.05
N ASP A 10 16.67 -0.61 8.81
CA ASP A 10 17.53 -1.72 8.39
C ASP A 10 18.66 -1.19 7.52
N ASN A 11 19.91 -1.34 7.98
CA ASN A 11 21.09 -0.78 7.30
C ASN A 11 21.30 -1.32 5.88
N ARG A 12 20.76 -2.49 5.55
CA ARG A 12 20.81 -3.05 4.18
C ARG A 12 20.14 -2.13 3.16
N LEU A 13 19.13 -1.34 3.57
CA LEU A 13 18.46 -0.37 2.69
C LEU A 13 19.30 0.87 2.38
N ARG A 14 20.41 1.11 3.10
CA ARG A 14 21.29 2.24 2.79
C ARG A 14 22.05 2.04 1.47
N GLU A 15 22.25 0.81 1.08
CA GLU A 15 22.88 0.47 -0.21
C GLU A 15 21.88 0.58 -1.37
N THR A 16 20.60 0.35 -1.08
CA THR A 16 19.52 0.49 -2.06
C THR A 16 18.37 1.32 -1.45
N PRO A 17 18.57 2.63 -1.26
CA PRO A 17 17.55 3.47 -0.65
C PRO A 17 16.27 3.52 -1.50
N PRO A 18 15.13 3.87 -0.90
CA PRO A 18 13.89 4.01 -1.64
C PRO A 18 14.05 4.97 -2.82
N HIS A 19 13.63 4.53 -3.99
CA HIS A 19 13.69 5.34 -5.21
C HIS A 19 12.63 4.90 -6.22
N TYR A 20 12.26 5.81 -7.08
CA TYR A 20 11.42 5.48 -8.25
C TYR A 20 12.29 4.84 -9.32
N ALA A 21 11.87 3.69 -9.85
CA ALA A 21 12.64 2.94 -10.83
C ALA A 21 12.80 3.70 -12.16
N THR A 22 11.80 4.50 -12.52
CA THR A 22 11.83 5.36 -13.71
C THR A 22 11.25 6.74 -13.38
N PRO A 23 11.51 7.77 -14.19
CA PRO A 23 10.91 9.10 -13.99
C PRO A 23 9.37 9.12 -14.00
N GLY A 24 8.75 8.11 -14.63
CA GLY A 24 7.29 7.99 -14.73
C GLY A 24 6.69 7.01 -13.73
N SER A 25 7.47 6.41 -12.84
CA SER A 25 6.95 5.48 -11.84
C SER A 25 6.05 6.19 -10.84
N ALA A 26 4.85 5.66 -10.62
CA ALA A 26 3.91 6.16 -9.60
C ALA A 26 4.22 5.64 -8.19
N GLY A 27 4.78 4.44 -8.11
CA GLY A 27 5.13 3.78 -6.86
C GLY A 27 6.60 3.44 -6.78
N LEU A 28 7.08 3.28 -5.56
CA LEU A 28 8.40 2.76 -5.28
C LEU A 28 8.30 1.41 -4.55
N ASP A 29 9.27 0.53 -4.80
CA ASP A 29 9.26 -0.81 -4.24
C ASP A 29 9.53 -0.81 -2.74
N LEU A 30 8.78 -1.65 -2.03
CA LEU A 30 9.02 -2.02 -0.63
C LEU A 30 9.61 -3.42 -0.57
N ARG A 31 10.67 -3.58 0.22
CA ARG A 31 11.42 -4.82 0.33
C ARG A 31 11.16 -5.53 1.64
N ALA A 32 11.23 -6.86 1.62
CA ALA A 32 11.12 -7.69 2.81
C ALA A 32 12.42 -7.65 3.62
N CYS A 33 12.46 -6.86 4.68
CA CYS A 33 13.63 -6.77 5.56
C CYS A 33 13.58 -7.88 6.63
N ILE A 34 13.69 -9.11 6.18
CA ILE A 34 13.73 -10.32 7.00
C ILE A 34 15.14 -10.93 6.96
N GLU A 35 15.46 -11.76 7.96
CA GLU A 35 16.80 -12.36 8.12
C GLU A 35 16.95 -13.68 7.37
N ALA A 36 15.84 -14.42 7.21
CA ALA A 36 15.82 -15.73 6.56
C ALA A 36 14.63 -15.83 5.62
N PRO A 37 14.65 -16.73 4.63
CA PRO A 37 13.51 -16.96 3.77
C PRO A 37 12.25 -17.28 4.58
N LEU A 38 11.13 -16.66 4.18
CA LEU A 38 9.82 -16.83 4.79
C LEU A 38 8.90 -17.53 3.80
N HIS A 39 8.43 -18.72 4.18
CA HIS A 39 7.47 -19.46 3.37
C HIS A 39 6.04 -19.08 3.76
N VAL A 40 5.22 -18.73 2.77
CA VAL A 40 3.83 -18.34 2.96
C VAL A 40 2.95 -19.37 2.26
N GLU A 41 2.21 -20.14 3.06
CA GLU A 41 1.28 -21.16 2.54
C GLU A 41 0.06 -20.52 1.88
N PRO A 42 -0.64 -21.23 0.98
CA PRO A 42 -1.92 -20.79 0.45
C PRO A 42 -2.90 -20.43 1.57
N GLY A 43 -3.51 -19.26 1.49
CA GLY A 43 -4.46 -18.76 2.48
C GLY A 43 -3.81 -18.07 3.70
N GLN A 44 -2.51 -18.20 3.90
CA GLN A 44 -1.81 -17.59 5.02
C GLN A 44 -1.64 -16.09 4.81
N THR A 45 -1.78 -15.32 5.89
CA THR A 45 -1.45 -13.90 5.97
C THR A 45 -0.37 -13.68 7.03
N THR A 46 0.64 -12.88 6.72
CA THR A 46 1.75 -12.60 7.65
C THR A 46 2.24 -11.17 7.49
N LEU A 47 2.68 -10.55 8.58
CA LEU A 47 3.28 -9.22 8.56
C LEU A 47 4.76 -9.32 8.24
N VAL A 48 5.22 -8.52 7.28
CA VAL A 48 6.61 -8.47 6.83
C VAL A 48 7.14 -7.06 7.02
N PRO A 49 8.24 -6.87 7.75
CA PRO A 49 8.84 -5.56 7.95
C PRO A 49 9.52 -5.07 6.67
N THR A 50 9.45 -3.76 6.44
CA THR A 50 10.09 -3.11 5.29
C THR A 50 11.40 -2.42 5.64
N GLY A 51 11.77 -2.36 6.92
CA GLY A 51 13.00 -1.73 7.37
C GLY A 51 13.02 -0.22 7.27
N MET A 52 11.88 0.42 7.05
CA MET A 52 11.80 1.88 6.97
C MET A 52 10.51 2.43 7.59
N ALA A 53 10.59 3.65 8.06
CA ALA A 53 9.46 4.46 8.48
C ALA A 53 9.45 5.76 7.69
N ILE A 54 8.27 6.32 7.46
CA ILE A 54 8.10 7.62 6.80
C ILE A 54 7.32 8.55 7.70
N HIS A 55 7.53 9.85 7.54
CA HIS A 55 6.70 10.86 8.17
C HIS A 55 6.28 11.86 7.11
N LEU A 56 5.02 11.81 6.69
CA LEU A 56 4.47 12.71 5.68
C LEU A 56 4.29 14.12 6.25
N ALA A 57 3.85 14.21 7.51
CA ALA A 57 3.64 15.45 8.29
C ALA A 57 2.57 16.40 7.74
N ASP A 58 2.19 16.26 6.49
CA ASP A 58 1.19 17.09 5.81
C ASP A 58 -0.15 16.34 5.71
N PRO A 59 -1.23 16.81 6.36
CA PRO A 59 -2.54 16.16 6.28
C PRO A 59 -3.16 16.19 4.88
N GLY A 60 -2.58 16.95 3.94
CA GLY A 60 -2.91 16.89 2.52
C GLY A 60 -2.27 15.73 1.76
N LEU A 61 -1.49 14.88 2.45
CA LEU A 61 -0.85 13.71 1.87
C LEU A 61 -1.21 12.44 2.66
N ALA A 62 -1.27 11.32 1.94
CA ALA A 62 -1.28 9.98 2.51
C ALA A 62 -0.35 9.08 1.70
N ALA A 63 0.05 7.97 2.27
CA ALA A 63 0.71 6.92 1.53
C ALA A 63 -0.20 5.69 1.43
N MET A 64 -0.09 4.97 0.33
CA MET A 64 -0.78 3.70 0.13
C MET A 64 0.25 2.61 -0.15
N ILE A 65 0.09 1.47 0.53
CA ILE A 65 0.82 0.25 0.21
C ILE A 65 -0.08 -0.62 -0.65
N LEU A 66 0.41 -0.95 -1.84
CA LEU A 66 -0.31 -1.70 -2.85
C LEU A 66 0.47 -2.96 -3.24
N PRO A 67 -0.21 -4.00 -3.73
CA PRO A 67 0.46 -5.16 -4.31
C PRO A 67 1.25 -4.77 -5.56
N ARG A 68 2.28 -5.55 -5.86
CA ARG A 68 2.93 -5.50 -7.16
C ARG A 68 2.14 -6.35 -8.16
N SER A 69 1.94 -5.82 -9.37
CA SER A 69 1.11 -6.46 -10.40
C SER A 69 1.56 -7.88 -10.75
N GLY A 70 2.86 -8.10 -10.92
CA GLY A 70 3.40 -9.41 -11.25
C GLY A 70 3.23 -10.45 -10.15
N LEU A 71 3.52 -10.10 -8.91
CA LEU A 71 3.33 -10.99 -7.76
C LEU A 71 1.85 -11.31 -7.52
N GLY A 72 0.99 -10.30 -7.62
CA GLY A 72 -0.45 -10.48 -7.43
C GLY A 72 -1.06 -11.36 -8.52
N HIS A 73 -0.76 -11.08 -9.77
CA HIS A 73 -1.35 -11.81 -10.90
C HIS A 73 -0.80 -13.24 -11.03
N LYS A 74 0.52 -13.42 -10.98
CA LYS A 74 1.17 -14.73 -11.23
C LYS A 74 1.15 -15.65 -10.03
N HIS A 75 1.32 -15.11 -8.82
CA HIS A 75 1.53 -15.90 -7.61
C HIS A 75 0.45 -15.72 -6.55
N GLY A 76 -0.49 -14.81 -6.77
CA GLY A 76 -1.53 -14.52 -5.77
C GLY A 76 -0.99 -13.84 -4.50
N ILE A 77 0.20 -13.25 -4.56
CA ILE A 77 0.79 -12.52 -3.43
C ILE A 77 0.30 -11.09 -3.44
N VAL A 78 -0.59 -10.81 -2.53
CA VAL A 78 -1.29 -9.54 -2.38
C VAL A 78 -1.25 -9.09 -0.92
N LEU A 79 -2.10 -8.14 -0.54
CA LEU A 79 -2.16 -7.65 0.84
C LEU A 79 -3.41 -8.19 1.55
N GLY A 80 -3.24 -8.62 2.80
CA GLY A 80 -4.34 -9.10 3.64
C GLY A 80 -5.37 -8.03 3.97
N ASN A 81 -4.96 -6.77 4.03
CA ASN A 81 -5.82 -5.60 4.20
C ASN A 81 -6.23 -4.97 2.86
N LEU A 82 -5.91 -5.58 1.72
CA LEU A 82 -6.12 -5.15 0.34
C LEU A 82 -5.35 -3.89 -0.02
N VAL A 83 -5.47 -2.83 0.73
CA VAL A 83 -4.70 -1.59 0.61
C VAL A 83 -4.25 -1.17 2.00
N GLY A 84 -2.96 -0.92 2.16
CA GLY A 84 -2.44 -0.31 3.37
C GLY A 84 -2.54 1.22 3.26
N LEU A 85 -3.32 1.85 4.12
CA LEU A 85 -3.41 3.31 4.17
C LEU A 85 -2.55 3.84 5.30
N ILE A 86 -1.64 4.74 4.98
CA ILE A 86 -0.68 5.34 5.91
C ILE A 86 -1.05 6.81 6.09
N ASP A 87 -1.44 7.16 7.30
CA ASP A 87 -1.79 8.52 7.68
C ASP A 87 -0.56 9.42 7.75
N SER A 88 -0.77 10.73 7.60
CA SER A 88 0.32 11.71 7.57
C SER A 88 1.10 11.81 8.89
N ASP A 89 0.48 11.47 10.00
CA ASP A 89 1.05 11.51 11.34
C ASP A 89 1.60 10.16 11.84
N TYR A 90 1.49 9.10 11.04
CA TYR A 90 2.07 7.80 11.37
C TYR A 90 3.59 7.84 11.19
N GLN A 91 4.34 7.39 12.22
CA GLN A 91 5.79 7.39 12.26
C GLN A 91 6.41 6.03 12.53
N GLY A 92 5.59 4.99 12.62
CA GLY A 92 6.06 3.62 12.85
C GLY A 92 6.66 2.97 11.59
N GLU A 93 7.30 1.83 11.77
CA GLU A 93 7.79 1.05 10.65
C GLU A 93 6.66 0.68 9.71
N LEU A 94 6.91 0.80 8.42
CA LEU A 94 5.99 0.30 7.39
C LEU A 94 6.03 -1.22 7.39
N MET A 95 4.88 -1.83 7.62
CA MET A 95 4.70 -3.28 7.62
C MET A 95 3.81 -3.67 6.45
N VAL A 96 4.18 -4.73 5.75
CA VAL A 96 3.36 -5.27 4.65
C VAL A 96 2.62 -6.50 5.17
N SER A 97 1.30 -6.46 5.16
CA SER A 97 0.45 -7.62 5.44
C SER A 97 0.38 -8.47 4.18
N VAL A 98 1.26 -9.45 4.06
CA VAL A 98 1.34 -10.32 2.89
C VAL A 98 0.31 -11.44 3.00
N TRP A 99 -0.53 -11.59 1.99
CA TRP A 99 -1.51 -12.67 1.88
C TRP A 99 -1.26 -13.49 0.62
N ASN A 100 -1.06 -14.80 0.79
CA ASN A 100 -1.03 -15.73 -0.32
C ASN A 100 -2.47 -16.20 -0.63
N ARG A 101 -3.12 -15.58 -1.60
CA ARG A 101 -4.44 -15.98 -2.08
C ARG A 101 -4.38 -17.02 -3.21
N GLY A 102 -3.17 -17.44 -3.58
CA GLY A 102 -2.95 -18.46 -4.61
C GLY A 102 -3.21 -19.86 -4.09
N HIS A 103 -2.81 -20.84 -4.90
CA HIS A 103 -2.99 -22.25 -4.62
C HIS A 103 -1.68 -23.00 -4.34
N VAL A 104 -0.55 -22.29 -4.45
CA VAL A 104 0.80 -22.81 -4.27
C VAL A 104 1.52 -21.99 -3.23
N GLY A 105 2.30 -22.62 -2.35
CA GLY A 105 3.15 -21.92 -1.41
C GLY A 105 4.13 -20.99 -2.11
N PHE A 106 4.48 -19.88 -1.45
CA PHE A 106 5.39 -18.87 -1.97
C PHE A 106 6.47 -18.57 -0.95
N THR A 107 7.73 -18.51 -1.39
CA THR A 107 8.85 -18.15 -0.51
C THR A 107 9.28 -16.72 -0.79
N ILE A 108 9.28 -15.90 0.26
CA ILE A 108 9.84 -14.55 0.27
C ILE A 108 11.26 -14.65 0.78
N ASN A 109 12.21 -14.21 -0.03
CA ASN A 109 13.62 -14.14 0.39
C ASN A 109 13.93 -12.75 0.97
N PRO A 110 14.95 -12.65 1.83
CA PRO A 110 15.40 -11.35 2.32
C PRO A 110 15.62 -10.35 1.19
N LEU A 111 15.11 -9.13 1.37
CA LEU A 111 15.17 -8.01 0.43
C LEU A 111 14.39 -8.19 -0.87
N ASP A 112 13.58 -9.22 -1.00
CA ASP A 112 12.63 -9.31 -2.11
C ASP A 112 11.68 -8.10 -2.12
N ARG A 113 11.35 -7.65 -3.32
CA ARG A 113 10.35 -6.57 -3.53
C ARG A 113 8.97 -7.19 -3.44
N ILE A 114 8.24 -6.87 -2.38
CA ILE A 114 6.97 -7.54 -2.03
C ILE A 114 5.73 -6.68 -2.19
N ALA A 115 5.90 -5.37 -2.24
CA ALA A 115 4.82 -4.40 -2.38
C ALA A 115 5.36 -3.11 -2.99
N GLN A 116 4.49 -2.13 -3.15
CA GLN A 116 4.88 -0.79 -3.60
C GLN A 116 4.20 0.28 -2.77
N LEU A 117 4.88 1.39 -2.59
CA LEU A 117 4.42 2.56 -1.86
C LEU A 117 4.08 3.67 -2.85
N VAL A 118 2.90 4.25 -2.71
CA VAL A 118 2.43 5.38 -3.53
C VAL A 118 2.03 6.52 -2.60
N ILE A 119 2.52 7.73 -2.87
CA ILE A 119 2.11 8.94 -2.14
C ILE A 119 0.98 9.59 -2.93
N VAL A 120 -0.10 9.93 -2.25
CA VAL A 120 -1.30 10.50 -2.88
C VAL A 120 -1.74 11.78 -2.16
N PRO A 121 -2.34 12.73 -2.89
CA PRO A 121 -3.01 13.86 -2.26
C PRO A 121 -4.31 13.43 -1.59
N VAL A 122 -4.63 14.08 -0.48
CA VAL A 122 -5.83 13.79 0.33
C VAL A 122 -6.56 15.09 0.61
N LEU A 123 -7.87 15.05 0.50
CA LEU A 123 -8.74 16.12 0.96
C LEU A 123 -9.47 15.67 2.21
N GLN A 124 -9.25 16.38 3.32
CA GLN A 124 -10.10 16.29 4.49
C GLN A 124 -11.26 17.28 4.33
N VAL A 125 -12.45 16.88 4.74
CA VAL A 125 -13.66 17.70 4.60
C VAL A 125 -14.37 17.86 5.93
N GLY A 126 -15.05 18.98 6.09
CA GLY A 126 -16.05 19.15 7.15
C GLY A 126 -17.39 18.56 6.71
N PHE A 127 -18.18 18.11 7.66
CA PHE A 127 -19.51 17.56 7.39
C PHE A 127 -20.58 18.54 7.86
N ASN A 128 -21.46 18.93 6.93
CA ASN A 128 -22.68 19.68 7.22
C ASN A 128 -23.84 18.68 7.25
N ILE A 129 -24.36 18.42 8.44
CA ILE A 129 -25.47 17.47 8.63
C ILE A 129 -26.74 18.12 8.18
N VAL A 130 -27.40 17.51 7.21
CA VAL A 130 -28.68 17.97 6.64
C VAL A 130 -29.71 16.88 6.76
N ASP A 131 -30.99 17.27 6.74
CA ASP A 131 -32.08 16.29 6.78
C ASP A 131 -32.38 15.70 5.40
N ASP A 132 -32.06 16.44 4.33
CA ASP A 132 -32.26 16.00 2.95
C ASP A 132 -31.26 16.67 2.01
N PHE A 133 -31.11 16.10 0.81
CA PHE A 133 -30.28 16.65 -0.26
C PHE A 133 -31.13 17.36 -1.31
N ASP A 134 -30.51 18.28 -2.06
CA ASP A 134 -31.08 18.79 -3.28
C ASP A 134 -31.25 17.64 -4.29
N ALA A 135 -32.38 17.69 -5.05
CA ALA A 135 -32.67 16.66 -6.04
C ALA A 135 -31.56 16.56 -7.12
N SER A 136 -31.19 15.34 -7.50
CA SER A 136 -30.26 15.07 -8.60
C SER A 136 -30.90 14.10 -9.60
N HIS A 137 -30.36 14.08 -10.85
CA HIS A 137 -30.85 13.17 -11.88
C HIS A 137 -30.67 11.71 -11.49
N ARG A 138 -29.54 11.38 -10.82
CA ARG A 138 -29.25 10.00 -10.37
C ARG A 138 -30.06 9.63 -9.11
N GLY A 139 -30.29 10.57 -8.20
CA GLY A 139 -30.93 10.32 -6.89
C GLY A 139 -30.18 9.25 -6.11
N GLU A 140 -30.89 8.24 -5.62
CA GLU A 140 -30.33 7.14 -4.82
C GLU A 140 -29.83 5.96 -5.66
N GLY A 141 -29.78 6.08 -6.98
CA GLY A 141 -29.36 5.01 -7.90
C GLY A 141 -27.92 4.57 -7.68
N GLY A 142 -27.70 3.27 -7.51
CA GLY A 142 -26.39 2.66 -7.30
C GLY A 142 -26.44 1.17 -7.63
N PHE A 143 -25.30 0.46 -7.43
CA PHE A 143 -25.19 -0.99 -7.57
C PHE A 143 -25.78 -1.56 -8.88
N GLY A 144 -25.39 -0.98 -10.03
CA GLY A 144 -25.84 -1.46 -11.35
C GLY A 144 -27.13 -0.84 -11.82
N SER A 145 -27.61 0.25 -11.19
CA SER A 145 -28.79 0.99 -11.63
C SER A 145 -28.70 1.49 -13.08
N THR A 146 -27.48 1.64 -13.63
CA THR A 146 -27.22 2.02 -15.02
C THR A 146 -27.07 0.82 -15.96
N GLY A 147 -27.15 -0.42 -15.44
CA GLY A 147 -27.07 -1.66 -16.24
C GLY A 147 -25.64 -2.04 -16.65
N LYS A 148 -25.56 -3.13 -17.43
CA LYS A 148 -24.29 -3.68 -17.96
C LYS A 148 -23.95 -3.20 -19.37
N SER A 149 -24.87 -2.58 -20.04
CA SER A 149 -24.71 -2.14 -21.44
C SER A 149 -24.55 -0.65 -21.56
#